data_b0e634c167cdc8ff0bd284d07c18dc60
#
_entry.id   b0e634c167cdc8ff0bd284d07c18dc60
#
_cell.length_a   1.000
_cell.length_b   1.000
_cell.length_c   1.000
_cell.angle_alpha   90.00
_cell.angle_beta   90.00
_cell.angle_gamma   90.00
#
_symmetry.space_group_name_H-M   'P 1'
#
loop_
_entity.id
_entity.type
_entity.pdbx_description
1 polymer ?
#
loop_
_entity_poly.entity_id
_entity_poly.type
_entity_poly.pdbx_seq_one_letter_code
_entity_poly.pdbx_strand_id
1 'polypeptide(L)'
;MFVDEMNLVQMDISQFSYSECRIKLAVDDWELQQAQALRKKVFVVEQGIFQHSDHDLFDSSADTLVATTGMLGIPDAVVGTVRIHQQEPGVWMGSRLAVDPAFRADKGLGKALIRMAVGSARASGC
;
A
#
# COMPACT_ATOMS: atom_id res chain seq x y z
N MET A 1 -6.19 8.07 10.88
CA MET A 1 -6.60 7.86 10.39
C MET A 1 -6.91 7.45 9.53
N PHE A 2 -6.94 6.63 9.66
CA PHE A 2 -7.54 6.37 8.58
C PHE A 2 -8.80 7.00 8.60
N VAL A 3 -8.69 8.15 8.37
CA VAL A 3 -9.81 8.92 8.34
C VAL A 3 -10.90 8.31 7.65
N ASP A 4 -10.56 7.52 6.72
CA ASP A 4 -11.55 6.94 5.90
C ASP A 4 -12.29 5.81 6.54
N GLU A 5 -11.98 5.45 7.77
CA GLU A 5 -12.82 4.54 8.49
C GLU A 5 -14.24 5.03 8.57
N MET A 6 -14.43 6.32 8.75
CA MET A 6 -15.76 6.89 8.78
C MET A 6 -16.47 6.75 7.45
N ASN A 7 -15.73 6.91 6.37
CA ASN A 7 -16.30 6.74 5.05
C ASN A 7 -16.71 5.29 4.79
N LEU A 8 -15.91 4.36 5.26
CA LEU A 8 -16.26 2.95 5.12
C LEU A 8 -17.54 2.61 5.87
N VAL A 9 -17.73 3.18 7.05
CA VAL A 9 -18.95 2.96 7.82
C VAL A 9 -20.16 3.48 7.09
N GLN A 10 -20.02 4.54 6.32
CA GLN A 10 -21.11 5.14 5.58
C GLN A 10 -21.39 4.45 4.25
N MET A 11 -20.54 3.53 3.84
CA MET A 11 -20.74 2.82 2.60
C MET A 11 -21.78 1.74 2.74
N ASP A 12 -22.29 1.29 1.60
CA ASP A 12 -23.25 0.22 1.56
C ASP A 12 -22.63 -1.07 2.09
N ILE A 13 -23.07 -1.47 3.26
CA ILE A 13 -22.54 -2.66 3.92
C ILE A 13 -22.69 -3.90 3.07
N SER A 14 -23.72 -3.98 2.25
CA SER A 14 -23.94 -5.15 1.41
C SER A 14 -22.82 -5.33 0.39
N GLN A 15 -22.14 -4.25 0.00
CA GLN A 15 -21.03 -4.33 -0.95
C GLN A 15 -19.74 -4.72 -0.27
N PHE A 16 -19.56 -4.33 0.98
CA PHE A 16 -18.28 -4.48 1.64
C PHE A 16 -18.23 -5.65 2.59
N SER A 17 -19.37 -6.27 2.89
CA SER A 17 -19.41 -7.46 3.75
C SER A 17 -18.63 -7.27 5.05
N TYR A 18 -18.75 -6.09 5.66
CA TYR A 18 -18.04 -5.75 6.88
C TYR A 18 -16.52 -5.65 6.70
N SER A 19 -16.03 -5.57 5.47
CA SER A 19 -14.61 -5.39 5.28
C SER A 19 -14.19 -3.97 5.65
N GLU A 20 -12.98 -3.85 6.13
CA GLU A 20 -12.36 -2.57 6.44
C GLU A 20 -11.03 -2.48 5.70
N CYS A 21 -10.54 -1.26 5.54
CA CYS A 21 -9.26 -1.03 4.90
C CYS A 21 -8.37 -0.25 5.85
N ARG A 22 -7.16 -0.74 6.07
CA ARG A 22 -6.17 -0.10 6.93
C ARG A 22 -4.86 0.08 6.19
N ILE A 23 -4.20 1.18 6.48
CA ILE A 23 -2.86 1.43 5.95
C ILE A 23 -1.88 1.34 7.11
N LYS A 24 -0.84 0.56 6.92
CA LYS A 24 0.15 0.32 7.97
C LYS A 24 1.51 0.02 7.36
N LEU A 25 2.54 0.11 8.18
CA LEU A 25 3.85 -0.39 7.80
C LEU A 25 3.79 -1.92 7.78
N ALA A 26 4.29 -2.51 6.70
CA ALA A 26 4.32 -3.96 6.59
C ALA A 26 5.41 -4.52 7.48
N VAL A 27 5.05 -5.45 8.35
CA VAL A 27 6.01 -6.10 9.24
C VAL A 27 5.94 -7.62 9.14
N ASP A 28 4.79 -8.18 8.81
CA ASP A 28 4.62 -9.62 8.71
C ASP A 28 4.98 -10.13 7.33
N ASP A 29 5.49 -11.35 7.27
CA ASP A 29 5.91 -11.94 6.00
C ASP A 29 4.79 -12.00 4.97
N TRP A 30 3.56 -12.32 5.41
CA TRP A 30 2.45 -12.39 4.46
C TRP A 30 2.13 -11.04 3.85
N GLU A 31 2.28 -9.96 4.62
CA GLU A 31 2.06 -8.61 4.10
C GLU A 31 3.09 -8.26 3.06
N LEU A 32 4.35 -8.56 3.33
CA LEU A 32 5.44 -8.30 2.39
C LEU A 32 5.30 -9.14 1.14
N GLN A 33 4.94 -10.41 1.27
CA GLN A 33 4.75 -11.27 0.12
C GLN A 33 3.60 -10.81 -0.75
N GLN A 34 2.48 -10.41 -0.15
CA GLN A 34 1.34 -9.92 -0.92
C GLN A 34 1.62 -8.57 -1.55
N ALA A 35 2.38 -7.70 -0.88
CA ALA A 35 2.79 -6.44 -1.47
C ALA A 35 3.65 -6.69 -2.71
N GLN A 36 4.59 -7.62 -2.64
CA GLN A 36 5.42 -8.00 -3.78
C GLN A 36 4.57 -8.58 -4.91
N ALA A 37 3.62 -9.43 -4.59
CA ALA A 37 2.73 -9.99 -5.59
C ALA A 37 1.89 -8.91 -6.27
N LEU A 38 1.40 -7.94 -5.51
CA LEU A 38 0.63 -6.82 -6.06
C LEU A 38 1.50 -5.96 -6.98
N ARG A 39 2.73 -5.67 -6.58
CA ARG A 39 3.67 -4.93 -7.42
C ARG A 39 3.91 -5.65 -8.74
N LYS A 40 4.12 -6.96 -8.70
CA LYS A 40 4.31 -7.74 -9.91
C LYS A 40 3.07 -7.68 -10.79
N LYS A 41 1.90 -7.83 -10.21
CA LYS A 41 0.64 -7.78 -10.95
C LYS A 41 0.49 -6.44 -11.68
N VAL A 42 0.81 -5.34 -11.01
CA VAL A 42 0.62 -4.01 -11.58
C VAL A 42 1.74 -3.66 -12.55
N PHE A 43 3.00 -3.80 -12.14
CA PHE A 43 4.12 -3.26 -12.91
C PHE A 43 4.64 -4.21 -13.98
N VAL A 44 4.53 -5.50 -13.76
CA VAL A 44 4.99 -6.50 -14.73
C VAL A 44 3.85 -6.92 -15.63
N VAL A 45 2.75 -7.41 -15.05
CA VAL A 45 1.66 -8.02 -15.82
C VAL A 45 0.76 -6.97 -16.45
N GLU A 46 0.29 -6.01 -15.67
CA GLU A 46 -0.69 -5.04 -16.16
C GLU A 46 -0.06 -3.95 -17.03
N GLN A 47 0.99 -3.31 -16.54
CA GLN A 47 1.60 -2.17 -17.22
C GLN A 47 2.75 -2.54 -18.13
N GLY A 48 3.37 -3.69 -17.89
CA GLY A 48 4.49 -4.14 -18.70
C GLY A 48 5.74 -3.29 -18.58
N ILE A 49 5.88 -2.49 -17.52
CA ILE A 49 7.04 -1.62 -17.33
C ILE A 49 8.29 -2.46 -17.05
N PHE A 50 8.13 -3.56 -16.35
CA PHE A 50 9.23 -4.48 -16.03
C PHE A 50 8.91 -5.84 -16.62
N GLN A 51 9.94 -6.60 -17.06
CA GLN A 51 9.71 -7.87 -17.73
C GLN A 51 9.45 -9.04 -16.79
N HIS A 52 10.20 -9.14 -15.71
CA HIS A 52 10.10 -10.29 -14.81
C HIS A 52 9.80 -9.90 -13.39
N SER A 53 10.37 -8.83 -12.93
CA SER A 53 10.24 -8.37 -11.56
C SER A 53 10.47 -6.87 -11.50
N ASP A 54 9.81 -6.21 -10.56
CA ASP A 54 10.02 -4.79 -10.31
C ASP A 54 11.02 -4.54 -9.18
N HIS A 55 11.75 -5.58 -8.74
CA HIS A 55 12.75 -5.45 -7.70
C HIS A 55 13.94 -4.63 -8.16
N ASP A 56 14.50 -3.85 -7.24
CA ASP A 56 15.71 -3.08 -7.47
C ASP A 56 16.57 -3.05 -6.20
N LEU A 57 17.64 -2.25 -6.24
CA LEU A 57 18.60 -2.20 -5.14
C LEU A 57 18.01 -1.64 -3.84
N PHE A 58 16.94 -0.87 -3.92
CA PHE A 58 16.36 -0.24 -2.75
C PHE A 58 15.44 -1.16 -1.95
N ASP A 59 15.03 -2.28 -2.52
CA ASP A 59 14.07 -3.16 -1.85
C ASP A 59 14.61 -3.74 -0.54
N SER A 60 15.91 -3.93 -0.43
CA SER A 60 16.48 -4.49 0.79
C SER A 60 16.50 -3.52 1.97
N SER A 61 16.46 -2.21 1.70
CA SER A 61 16.53 -1.19 2.74
C SER A 61 15.29 -0.33 2.82
N ALA A 62 14.33 -0.55 1.96
CA ALA A 62 13.12 0.26 1.92
C ALA A 62 12.08 -0.23 2.92
N ASP A 63 11.26 0.70 3.39
CA ASP A 63 10.07 0.37 4.15
C ASP A 63 8.90 0.24 3.20
N THR A 64 8.03 -0.71 3.50
CA THR A 64 6.84 -0.96 2.69
C THR A 64 5.61 -0.62 3.51
N LEU A 65 4.77 0.26 2.96
CA LEU A 65 3.45 0.51 3.51
C LEU A 65 2.45 -0.33 2.72
N VAL A 66 1.49 -0.88 3.42
CA VAL A 66 0.44 -1.69 2.81
C VAL A 66 -0.93 -1.19 3.22
N ALA A 67 -1.87 -1.30 2.29
CA ALA A 67 -3.28 -1.15 2.59
C ALA A 67 -3.87 -2.54 2.63
N THR A 68 -4.42 -2.92 3.76
CA THR A 68 -5.00 -4.25 3.94
C THR A 68 -6.50 -4.15 4.09
N THR A 69 -7.20 -5.11 3.51
CA THR A 69 -8.62 -5.30 3.80
C THR A 69 -8.76 -6.32 4.91
N GLY A 70 -9.90 -6.30 5.59
CA GLY A 70 -10.14 -7.26 6.64
C GLY A 70 -11.61 -7.33 7.00
N MET A 71 -11.94 -8.28 7.85
CA MET A 71 -13.28 -8.46 8.36
C MET A 71 -13.18 -8.61 9.87
N LEU A 72 -13.95 -7.80 10.60
CA LEU A 72 -13.98 -7.86 12.06
C LEU A 72 -12.58 -7.70 12.68
N GLY A 73 -11.77 -6.84 12.09
CA GLY A 73 -10.43 -6.55 12.59
C GLY A 73 -9.36 -7.54 12.21
N ILE A 74 -9.70 -8.58 11.45
CA ILE A 74 -8.72 -9.58 11.00
C ILE A 74 -8.29 -9.24 9.58
N PRO A 75 -6.99 -8.93 9.36
CA PRO A 75 -6.51 -8.62 8.02
C PRO A 75 -6.66 -9.82 7.09
N ASP A 76 -7.00 -9.53 5.83
CA ASP A 76 -7.34 -10.53 4.85
C ASP A 76 -6.44 -10.47 3.62
N ALA A 77 -6.26 -9.28 3.04
CA ALA A 77 -5.50 -9.14 1.80
C ALA A 77 -4.84 -7.78 1.72
N VAL A 78 -3.73 -7.71 1.01
CA VAL A 78 -3.08 -6.45 0.65
C VAL A 78 -3.66 -5.98 -0.68
N VAL A 79 -4.26 -4.81 -0.68
CA VAL A 79 -4.90 -4.23 -1.87
C VAL A 79 -4.23 -2.96 -2.35
N GLY A 80 -3.24 -2.48 -1.63
CA GLY A 80 -2.44 -1.34 -2.03
C GLY A 80 -1.10 -1.38 -1.35
N THR A 81 -0.10 -0.79 -1.96
CA THR A 81 1.24 -0.71 -1.39
C THR A 81 1.99 0.48 -1.95
N VAL A 82 2.93 0.98 -1.19
CA VAL A 82 3.90 1.98 -1.63
C VAL A 82 5.19 1.73 -0.86
N ARG A 83 6.31 1.91 -1.54
CA ARG A 83 7.63 1.74 -0.95
C ARG A 83 8.22 3.10 -0.64
N ILE A 84 8.85 3.25 0.52
CA ILE A 84 9.62 4.45 0.85
C ILE A 84 11.04 4.06 1.19
N HIS A 85 12.01 4.85 0.75
CA HIS A 85 13.41 4.63 1.09
C HIS A 85 14.14 5.95 1.15
N GLN A 86 15.21 5.96 1.93
CA GLN A 86 16.09 7.13 2.00
C GLN A 86 17.10 7.03 0.86
N GLN A 87 17.03 7.98 -0.05
CA GLN A 87 17.93 8.00 -1.19
C GLN A 87 19.29 8.55 -0.81
N GLU A 88 19.28 9.57 0.04
CA GLU A 88 20.50 10.14 0.62
C GLU A 88 20.07 10.82 1.92
N PRO A 89 21.02 11.21 2.81
CA PRO A 89 20.64 11.81 4.08
C PRO A 89 19.66 12.96 3.92
N GLY A 90 18.51 12.85 4.58
CA GLY A 90 17.46 13.86 4.53
C GLY A 90 16.57 13.82 3.30
N VAL A 91 16.84 12.94 2.34
CA VAL A 91 16.04 12.86 1.10
C VAL A 91 15.37 11.49 1.03
N TRP A 92 14.06 11.46 1.10
CA TRP A 92 13.27 10.25 1.04
C TRP A 92 12.47 10.21 -0.25
N MET A 93 12.33 9.01 -0.79
CA MET A 93 11.54 8.79 -2.00
C MET A 93 10.45 7.76 -1.77
N GLY A 94 9.26 8.06 -2.29
CA GLY A 94 8.21 7.09 -2.43
C GLY A 94 8.19 6.55 -3.84
N SER A 95 8.01 5.26 -3.99
CA SER A 95 7.98 4.61 -5.29
C SER A 95 7.19 3.32 -5.22
N ARG A 96 6.95 2.71 -6.38
CA ARG A 96 6.22 1.45 -6.47
C ARG A 96 4.83 1.54 -5.84
N LEU A 97 4.14 2.67 -6.04
CA LEU A 97 2.75 2.79 -5.64
C LEU A 97 1.91 1.88 -6.52
N ALA A 98 1.22 0.94 -5.91
CA ALA A 98 0.36 0.02 -6.63
C ALA A 98 -0.93 -0.16 -5.86
N VAL A 99 -2.06 -0.12 -6.59
CA VAL A 99 -3.38 -0.37 -6.02
C VAL A 99 -4.04 -1.44 -6.87
N ASP A 100 -4.61 -2.44 -6.20
CA ASP A 100 -5.33 -3.50 -6.90
C ASP A 100 -6.44 -2.89 -7.76
N PRO A 101 -6.57 -3.32 -9.02
CA PRO A 101 -7.57 -2.74 -9.91
C PRO A 101 -8.98 -2.73 -9.34
N ALA A 102 -9.35 -3.73 -8.55
CA ALA A 102 -10.67 -3.81 -7.95
C ALA A 102 -10.91 -2.68 -6.93
N PHE A 103 -9.85 -2.04 -6.44
CA PHE A 103 -9.92 -1.00 -5.42
C PHE A 103 -9.59 0.40 -5.94
N ARG A 104 -9.32 0.54 -7.22
CA ARG A 104 -8.99 1.85 -7.81
C ARG A 104 -10.20 2.77 -7.92
N ALA A 105 -11.39 2.19 -7.97
CA ALA A 105 -12.60 3.00 -7.99
C ALA A 105 -12.82 3.73 -6.66
N ASP A 106 -12.24 3.23 -5.59
CA ASP A 106 -12.19 3.95 -4.33
C ASP A 106 -11.06 4.97 -4.44
N LYS A 107 -11.42 6.17 -4.81
CA LYS A 107 -10.48 7.20 -5.22
C LYS A 107 -9.55 7.69 -4.13
N GLY A 108 -9.80 7.31 -2.90
CA GLY A 108 -9.00 7.77 -1.77
C GLY A 108 -7.79 6.92 -1.46
N LEU A 109 -7.73 5.67 -1.92
CA LEU A 109 -6.72 4.74 -1.43
C LEU A 109 -5.30 5.11 -1.86
N GLY A 110 -5.10 5.42 -3.14
CA GLY A 110 -3.78 5.84 -3.60
C GLY A 110 -3.29 7.09 -2.91
N LYS A 111 -4.17 8.08 -2.74
CA LYS A 111 -3.83 9.32 -2.05
C LYS A 111 -3.51 9.08 -0.58
N ALA A 112 -4.25 8.19 0.06
CA ALA A 112 -4.01 7.85 1.46
C ALA A 112 -2.65 7.19 1.64
N LEU A 113 -2.27 6.30 0.73
CA LEU A 113 -0.95 5.67 0.76
C LEU A 113 0.15 6.72 0.62
N ILE A 114 -0.01 7.66 -0.30
CA ILE A 114 0.96 8.73 -0.48
C ILE A 114 1.08 9.58 0.79
N ARG A 115 -0.03 9.93 1.40
CA ARG A 115 -0.01 10.72 2.64
C ARG A 115 0.71 10.00 3.76
N MET A 116 0.46 8.69 3.90
CA MET A 116 1.13 7.90 4.91
C MET A 116 2.63 7.79 4.62
N ALA A 117 3.01 7.67 3.35
CA ALA A 117 4.42 7.63 2.97
C ALA A 117 5.13 8.93 3.35
N VAL A 118 4.51 10.08 3.07
CA VAL A 118 5.07 11.37 3.44
C VAL A 118 5.19 11.50 4.96
N GLY A 119 4.15 11.12 5.69
CA GLY A 119 4.18 11.17 7.15
C GLY A 119 5.25 10.27 7.74
N SER A 120 5.42 9.07 7.19
CA SER A 120 6.45 8.14 7.65
C SER A 120 7.85 8.67 7.37
N ALA A 121 8.06 9.28 6.21
CA ALA A 121 9.35 9.88 5.87
C ALA A 121 9.68 11.03 6.82
N ARG A 122 8.71 11.88 7.14
CA ARG A 122 8.91 12.97 8.08
C ARG A 122 9.25 12.46 9.47
N ALA A 123 8.56 11.42 9.92
CA ALA A 123 8.83 10.82 11.22
C ALA A 123 10.21 10.20 11.29
N SER A 124 10.79 9.85 10.13
CA SER A 124 12.11 9.25 10.03
C SER A 124 13.23 10.27 9.80
N GLY A 125 12.92 11.55 9.90
CA GLY A 125 13.96 12.58 9.80
C GLY A 125 14.10 13.22 8.44
N CYS A 126 13.06 13.17 7.64
CA CYS A 126 13.06 13.88 6.36
C CYS A 126 13.01 15.40 6.59
#